data_6823af63730feb3601caf8787c5ecc85
#
_entry.id   6823af63730feb3601caf8787c5ecc85
#
_cell.length_a   1.000
_cell.length_b   1.000
_cell.length_c   1.000
_cell.angle_alpha   90.00
_cell.angle_beta   90.00
_cell.angle_gamma   90.00
#
_symmetry.space_group_name_H-M   'P 1'
#
loop_
_entity.id
_entity.type
_entity.pdbx_description
1 polymer ?
#
loop_
_entity_poly.entity_id
_entity_poly.type
_entity_poly.pdbx_seq_one_letter_code
_entity_poly.pdbx_strand_id
1 'polypeptide(L)'
;KHKIVVNDATINDGRKPADAYCIVNRFHTIDQILMKMLKESDNLYAEAMYYQIAASTDNHPASAKSARAVERRLVEKIGLNPSQYKFADGSGLSLYNYVSPELEVRMLRYAYMNDNIYNHLNQALPIAGVDGTLKKRMRGGYESGNVRAKTGTVTGISSLAGYCKSSNGHMLCFSIINQGLLHGRNGRAFQDRVCTVLCSPN
;
A
#
# COMPACT_ATOMS: atom_id res chain seq x y z
N LYS A 1 -7.07 31.86 2.80
CA LYS A 1 -6.19 31.67 4.00
C LYS A 1 -6.66 32.67 5.02
N HIS A 2 -7.27 32.21 6.11
CA HIS A 2 -7.64 33.09 7.22
C HIS A 2 -6.40 33.29 8.11
N LYS A 3 -6.05 34.53 8.37
CA LYS A 3 -4.95 34.89 9.26
C LYS A 3 -5.51 34.86 10.69
N ILE A 4 -5.15 33.88 11.47
CA ILE A 4 -5.49 33.83 12.89
C ILE A 4 -4.38 34.60 13.61
N VAL A 5 -4.75 35.71 14.26
CA VAL A 5 -3.83 36.43 15.13
C VAL A 5 -4.02 35.90 16.54
N VAL A 6 -2.95 35.40 17.14
CA VAL A 6 -2.95 34.91 18.50
C VAL A 6 -2.08 35.86 19.32
N ASN A 7 -2.70 36.65 20.18
CA ASN A 7 -2.02 37.52 21.12
C ASN A 7 -1.95 36.82 22.49
N ASP A 8 -0.81 36.86 23.13
CA ASP A 8 -0.57 36.36 24.50
C ASP A 8 -1.03 34.90 24.71
N ALA A 9 -0.74 34.04 23.75
CA ALA A 9 -1.12 32.62 23.83
C ALA A 9 -0.28 31.87 24.86
N THR A 10 -0.96 31.28 25.83
CA THR A 10 -0.38 30.21 26.65
C THR A 10 -0.65 28.86 26.01
N ILE A 11 0.40 28.11 25.70
CA ILE A 11 0.27 26.75 25.19
C ILE A 11 0.25 25.82 26.39
N ASN A 12 -0.87 25.14 26.62
CA ASN A 12 -1.01 24.15 27.68
C ASN A 12 -1.17 22.76 27.08
N ASP A 13 -0.37 21.81 27.51
CA ASP A 13 -0.62 20.39 27.28
C ASP A 13 -1.76 19.92 28.19
N GLY A 14 -2.81 19.34 27.58
CA GLY A 14 -3.94 18.87 28.37
C GLY A 14 -4.97 18.10 27.54
N ARG A 15 -5.91 17.47 28.23
CA ARG A 15 -7.09 16.88 27.59
C ARG A 15 -8.03 17.98 27.11
N LYS A 16 -8.71 17.74 25.98
CA LYS A 16 -9.76 18.62 25.48
C LYS A 16 -10.79 18.89 26.60
N PRO A 17 -11.13 20.17 26.91
CA PRO A 17 -12.20 20.49 27.86
C PRO A 17 -13.53 19.88 27.43
N ALA A 18 -14.38 19.53 28.41
CA ALA A 18 -15.67 18.90 28.13
C ALA A 18 -16.63 19.81 27.35
N ASP A 19 -16.51 21.11 27.52
CA ASP A 19 -17.28 22.16 26.86
C ASP A 19 -16.71 22.61 25.50
N ALA A 20 -15.56 22.08 25.09
CA ALA A 20 -14.96 22.41 23.80
C ALA A 20 -15.78 21.84 22.64
N TYR A 21 -16.15 22.71 21.69
CA TYR A 21 -16.85 22.31 20.47
C TYR A 21 -15.93 22.29 19.26
N CYS A 22 -16.29 21.48 18.27
CA CYS A 22 -15.53 21.37 17.02
C CYS A 22 -15.88 22.56 16.10
N ILE A 23 -14.89 23.39 15.79
CA ILE A 23 -15.06 24.53 14.89
C ILE A 23 -14.99 24.08 13.43
N VAL A 24 -14.08 23.16 13.10
CA VAL A 24 -13.86 22.63 11.75
C VAL A 24 -13.54 21.15 11.83
N ASN A 25 -14.28 20.35 11.09
CA ASN A 25 -13.95 18.94 10.85
C ASN A 25 -13.45 18.78 9.41
N ARG A 26 -12.28 18.16 9.26
CA ARG A 26 -11.71 17.80 7.95
C ARG A 26 -11.57 16.28 7.88
N PHE A 27 -12.00 15.73 6.77
CA PHE A 27 -11.89 14.30 6.51
C PHE A 27 -11.45 14.04 5.07
N HIS A 28 -10.91 12.87 4.86
CA HIS A 28 -10.63 12.31 3.53
C HIS A 28 -11.40 11.00 3.37
N THR A 29 -11.88 10.75 2.16
CA THR A 29 -12.44 9.43 1.83
C THR A 29 -11.33 8.39 1.77
N ILE A 30 -11.70 7.12 1.91
CA ILE A 30 -10.73 6.01 1.77
C ILE A 30 -10.05 6.04 0.40
N ASP A 31 -10.79 6.37 -0.67
CA ASP A 31 -10.23 6.47 -2.02
C ASP A 31 -9.17 7.57 -2.13
N GLN A 32 -9.42 8.75 -1.56
CA GLN A 32 -8.45 9.85 -1.54
C GLN A 32 -7.16 9.43 -0.82
N ILE A 33 -7.28 8.69 0.28
CA ILE A 33 -6.14 8.19 1.05
C ILE A 33 -5.38 7.14 0.23
N LEU A 34 -6.09 6.14 -0.32
CA LEU A 34 -5.49 5.08 -1.12
C LEU A 34 -4.81 5.62 -2.38
N MET A 35 -5.43 6.58 -3.08
CA MET A 35 -4.84 7.22 -4.26
C MET A 35 -3.50 7.88 -3.91
N LYS A 36 -3.44 8.64 -2.83
CA LYS A 36 -2.19 9.28 -2.37
C LYS A 36 -1.15 8.24 -1.95
N MET A 37 -1.56 7.27 -1.13
CA MET A 37 -0.69 6.23 -0.58
C MET A 37 -0.11 5.33 -1.66
N LEU A 38 -0.92 4.88 -2.62
CA LEU A 38 -0.50 3.86 -3.59
C LEU A 38 0.06 4.45 -4.88
N LYS A 39 -0.61 5.45 -5.50
CA LYS A 39 -0.14 6.09 -6.74
C LYS A 39 1.16 6.85 -6.56
N GLU A 40 1.27 7.61 -5.47
CA GLU A 40 2.45 8.43 -5.19
C GLU A 40 3.46 7.71 -4.29
N SER A 41 3.07 6.55 -3.72
CA SER A 41 3.88 5.82 -2.74
C SER A 41 4.23 6.68 -1.51
N ASP A 42 3.21 7.37 -0.96
CA ASP A 42 3.39 8.27 0.16
C ASP A 42 3.48 7.49 1.48
N ASN A 43 4.65 7.52 2.08
CA ASN A 43 4.96 6.76 3.30
C ASN A 43 4.19 7.28 4.53
N LEU A 44 3.95 8.60 4.61
CA LEU A 44 3.21 9.17 5.73
C LEU A 44 1.75 8.69 5.73
N TYR A 45 1.14 8.61 4.54
CA TYR A 45 -0.21 8.05 4.41
C TYR A 45 -0.26 6.56 4.77
N ALA A 46 0.78 5.80 4.42
CA ALA A 46 0.88 4.38 4.78
C ALA A 46 1.00 4.20 6.31
N GLU A 47 1.86 4.99 6.97
CA GLU A 47 1.97 5.00 8.44
C GLU A 47 0.65 5.45 9.10
N ALA A 48 0.02 6.49 8.60
CA ALA A 48 -1.28 6.96 9.13
C ALA A 48 -2.35 5.86 9.03
N MET A 49 -2.42 5.14 7.89
CA MET A 49 -3.35 4.01 7.74
C MET A 49 -3.02 2.84 8.66
N TYR A 50 -1.74 2.57 8.89
CA TYR A 50 -1.31 1.55 9.84
C TYR A 50 -1.84 1.82 11.25
N TYR A 51 -1.72 3.07 11.73
CA TYR A 51 -2.31 3.47 13.02
C TYR A 51 -3.83 3.58 12.98
N GLN A 52 -4.43 3.92 11.83
CA GLN A 52 -5.88 3.93 11.66
C GLN A 52 -6.48 2.52 11.77
N ILE A 53 -5.82 1.50 11.21
CA ILE A 53 -6.20 0.09 11.40
C ILE A 53 -6.18 -0.27 12.90
N ALA A 54 -5.17 0.20 13.63
CA ALA A 54 -5.11 0.02 15.08
C ALA A 54 -6.26 0.72 15.82
N ALA A 55 -6.58 1.96 15.41
CA ALA A 55 -7.63 2.76 16.00
C ALA A 55 -9.04 2.21 15.74
N SER A 56 -9.23 1.40 14.68
CA SER A 56 -10.49 0.71 14.39
C SER A 56 -10.80 -0.44 15.35
N THR A 57 -9.85 -0.78 16.23
CA THR A 57 -10.05 -1.72 17.34
C THR A 57 -10.34 -0.95 18.62
N ASP A 58 -10.96 -1.58 19.61
CA ASP A 58 -11.26 -0.95 20.91
C ASP A 58 -10.02 -0.64 21.76
N ASN A 59 -8.81 -0.86 21.20
CA ASN A 59 -7.56 -0.58 21.87
C ASN A 59 -7.15 0.90 21.71
N HIS A 60 -7.40 1.70 22.71
CA HIS A 60 -6.95 3.09 22.75
C HIS A 60 -5.95 3.31 23.89
N PRO A 61 -4.84 4.01 23.60
CA PRO A 61 -4.43 4.63 22.34
C PRO A 61 -4.00 3.61 21.28
N ALA A 62 -4.20 3.96 20.00
CA ALA A 62 -3.72 3.18 18.87
C ALA A 62 -2.20 2.99 18.94
N SER A 63 -1.71 1.79 18.66
CA SER A 63 -0.28 1.46 18.73
C SER A 63 0.13 0.52 17.60
N ALA A 64 1.42 0.51 17.27
CA ALA A 64 1.97 -0.47 16.33
C ALA A 64 1.70 -1.93 16.75
N LYS A 65 1.60 -2.20 18.05
CA LYS A 65 1.23 -3.53 18.58
C LYS A 65 -0.21 -3.90 18.20
N SER A 66 -1.16 -2.98 18.35
CA SER A 66 -2.56 -3.22 17.98
C SER A 66 -2.76 -3.29 16.46
N ALA A 67 -2.02 -2.49 15.66
CA ALA A 67 -1.99 -2.62 14.21
C ALA A 67 -1.54 -4.01 13.76
N ARG A 68 -0.38 -4.48 14.27
CA ARG A 68 0.13 -5.83 13.99
C ARG A 68 -0.86 -6.95 14.38
N ALA A 69 -1.62 -6.76 15.43
CA ALA A 69 -2.63 -7.75 15.82
C ALA A 69 -3.75 -7.86 14.77
N VAL A 70 -4.12 -6.75 14.12
CA VAL A 70 -5.10 -6.76 13.01
C VAL A 70 -4.52 -7.42 11.77
N GLU A 71 -3.28 -7.08 11.39
CA GLU A 71 -2.59 -7.69 10.26
C GLU A 71 -2.43 -9.20 10.43
N ARG A 72 -2.03 -9.67 11.61
CA ARG A 72 -1.93 -11.10 11.91
C ARG A 72 -3.25 -11.84 11.71
N ARG A 73 -4.38 -11.25 12.15
CA ARG A 73 -5.71 -11.83 11.90
C ARG A 73 -6.04 -11.92 10.41
N LEU A 74 -5.62 -10.93 9.61
CA LEU A 74 -5.80 -10.99 8.16
C LEU A 74 -4.95 -12.10 7.55
N VAL A 75 -3.69 -12.25 7.99
CA VAL A 75 -2.80 -13.34 7.54
C VAL A 75 -3.41 -14.72 7.84
N GLU A 76 -3.97 -14.92 9.02
CA GLU A 76 -4.71 -16.14 9.39
C GLU A 76 -5.94 -16.35 8.50
N LYS A 77 -6.72 -15.30 8.27
CA LYS A 77 -7.92 -15.34 7.43
C LYS A 77 -7.65 -15.75 5.99
N ILE A 78 -6.48 -15.39 5.45
CA ILE A 78 -6.06 -15.80 4.10
C ILE A 78 -5.35 -17.15 4.06
N GLY A 79 -5.34 -17.88 5.19
CA GLY A 79 -4.84 -19.26 5.29
C GLY A 79 -3.33 -19.37 5.44
N LEU A 80 -2.67 -18.36 6.01
CA LEU A 80 -1.23 -18.37 6.27
C LEU A 80 -0.93 -18.32 7.77
N ASN A 81 0.26 -18.79 8.15
CA ASN A 81 0.72 -18.75 9.55
C ASN A 81 1.37 -17.39 9.85
N PRO A 82 0.78 -16.52 10.71
CA PRO A 82 1.32 -15.20 10.98
C PRO A 82 2.68 -15.19 11.68
N SER A 83 3.11 -16.30 12.27
CA SER A 83 4.43 -16.40 12.91
C SER A 83 5.58 -16.34 11.93
N GLN A 84 5.32 -16.60 10.64
CA GLN A 84 6.30 -16.57 9.55
C GLN A 84 6.56 -15.16 9.02
N TYR A 85 5.77 -14.17 9.44
CA TYR A 85 5.83 -12.82 8.92
C TYR A 85 6.04 -11.80 10.04
N LYS A 86 6.65 -10.67 9.68
CA LYS A 86 6.86 -9.56 10.61
C LYS A 86 6.54 -8.25 9.92
N PHE A 87 5.64 -7.49 10.53
CA PHE A 87 5.23 -6.17 10.11
C PHE A 87 5.76 -5.17 11.13
N ALA A 88 6.78 -4.42 10.75
CA ALA A 88 7.45 -3.49 11.65
C ALA A 88 6.84 -2.08 11.55
N ASP A 89 6.44 -1.68 10.35
CA ASP A 89 5.85 -0.38 10.05
C ASP A 89 4.80 -0.49 8.91
N GLY A 90 4.07 0.60 8.66
CA GLY A 90 3.09 0.67 7.59
C GLY A 90 3.68 1.04 6.24
N SER A 91 4.81 1.74 6.21
CA SER A 91 5.46 2.22 4.99
C SER A 91 6.29 1.16 4.25
N GLY A 92 6.66 0.09 4.94
CA GLY A 92 7.55 -0.94 4.41
C GLY A 92 9.03 -0.55 4.36
N LEU A 93 9.42 0.58 4.97
CA LEU A 93 10.81 1.05 4.95
C LEU A 93 11.71 0.33 5.95
N SER A 94 11.13 -0.22 7.01
CA SER A 94 11.90 -0.93 8.03
C SER A 94 12.53 -2.20 7.47
N LEU A 95 13.82 -2.39 7.67
CA LEU A 95 14.52 -3.63 7.35
C LEU A 95 14.06 -4.82 8.21
N TYR A 96 13.25 -4.58 9.22
CA TYR A 96 12.64 -5.61 10.07
C TYR A 96 11.29 -6.11 9.57
N ASN A 97 10.82 -5.66 8.41
CA ASN A 97 9.69 -6.26 7.72
C ASN A 97 10.11 -7.58 7.07
N TYR A 98 9.38 -8.66 7.35
CA TYR A 98 9.58 -9.96 6.73
C TYR A 98 8.27 -10.41 6.10
N VAL A 99 8.25 -10.43 4.77
CA VAL A 99 7.10 -10.81 3.95
C VAL A 99 7.55 -11.76 2.84
N SER A 100 6.62 -12.45 2.21
CA SER A 100 6.90 -13.31 1.06
C SER A 100 6.02 -12.94 -0.13
N PRO A 101 6.43 -13.29 -1.36
CA PRO A 101 5.56 -13.17 -2.54
C PRO A 101 4.24 -13.92 -2.37
N GLU A 102 4.25 -15.07 -1.68
CA GLU A 102 3.01 -15.83 -1.39
C GLU A 102 2.04 -15.01 -0.54
N LEU A 103 2.52 -14.34 0.51
CA LEU A 103 1.68 -13.47 1.35
C LEU A 103 1.01 -12.41 0.50
N GLU A 104 1.79 -11.69 -0.33
CA GLU A 104 1.28 -10.62 -1.18
C GLU A 104 0.26 -11.13 -2.21
N VAL A 105 0.53 -12.25 -2.87
CA VAL A 105 -0.40 -12.87 -3.83
C VAL A 105 -1.69 -13.32 -3.14
N ARG A 106 -1.63 -13.90 -1.95
CA ARG A 106 -2.84 -14.29 -1.21
C ARG A 106 -3.65 -13.08 -0.75
N MET A 107 -2.99 -12.00 -0.34
CA MET A 107 -3.66 -10.74 -0.02
C MET A 107 -4.33 -10.12 -1.26
N LEU A 108 -3.64 -10.07 -2.40
CA LEU A 108 -4.20 -9.59 -3.66
C LEU A 108 -5.39 -10.44 -4.11
N ARG A 109 -5.27 -11.77 -4.03
CA ARG A 109 -6.38 -12.68 -4.33
C ARG A 109 -7.56 -12.47 -3.39
N TYR A 110 -7.32 -12.32 -2.10
CA TYR A 110 -8.37 -12.01 -1.13
C TYR A 110 -9.08 -10.69 -1.47
N ALA A 111 -8.34 -9.66 -1.82
CA ALA A 111 -8.91 -8.39 -2.26
C ALA A 111 -9.76 -8.56 -3.54
N TYR A 112 -9.24 -9.29 -4.54
CA TYR A 112 -9.95 -9.54 -5.80
C TYR A 112 -11.28 -10.28 -5.62
N MET A 113 -11.36 -11.21 -4.66
CA MET A 113 -12.57 -11.97 -4.33
C MET A 113 -13.60 -11.17 -3.52
N ASN A 114 -13.30 -9.90 -3.18
CA ASN A 114 -14.17 -9.01 -2.42
C ASN A 114 -14.33 -7.69 -3.16
N ASP A 115 -15.42 -7.52 -3.88
CA ASP A 115 -15.67 -6.35 -4.74
C ASP A 115 -15.50 -5.01 -4.01
N ASN A 116 -15.97 -4.91 -2.77
CA ASN A 116 -15.81 -3.71 -1.95
C ASN A 116 -14.34 -3.35 -1.69
N ILE A 117 -13.43 -4.35 -1.62
CA ILE A 117 -12.00 -4.11 -1.45
C ILE A 117 -11.34 -3.88 -2.80
N TYR A 118 -11.66 -4.74 -3.77
CA TYR A 118 -11.01 -4.71 -5.08
C TYR A 118 -11.25 -3.40 -5.82
N ASN A 119 -12.47 -2.90 -5.83
CA ASN A 119 -12.82 -1.67 -6.54
C ASN A 119 -12.01 -0.46 -6.04
N HIS A 120 -11.85 -0.31 -4.72
CA HIS A 120 -11.04 0.75 -4.13
C HIS A 120 -9.55 0.53 -4.38
N LEU A 121 -9.04 -0.68 -4.15
CA LEU A 121 -7.64 -1.02 -4.33
C LEU A 121 -7.19 -0.86 -5.80
N ASN A 122 -7.92 -1.45 -6.73
CA ASN A 122 -7.55 -1.49 -8.15
C ASN A 122 -7.47 -0.10 -8.80
N GLN A 123 -8.34 0.83 -8.41
CA GLN A 123 -8.30 2.23 -8.85
C GLN A 123 -7.05 2.94 -8.36
N ALA A 124 -6.64 2.64 -7.13
CA ALA A 124 -5.55 3.32 -6.45
C ALA A 124 -4.16 2.78 -6.84
N LEU A 125 -4.07 1.60 -7.45
CA LEU A 125 -2.79 1.06 -7.92
C LEU A 125 -2.23 1.87 -9.09
N PRO A 126 -0.91 2.15 -9.14
CA PRO A 126 -0.23 2.68 -10.32
C PRO A 126 -0.47 1.84 -11.56
N ILE A 127 -0.64 2.50 -12.71
CA ILE A 127 -0.92 1.85 -14.00
C ILE A 127 0.32 1.97 -14.90
N ALA A 128 0.78 0.84 -15.42
CA ALA A 128 1.92 0.75 -16.32
C ALA A 128 1.80 1.70 -17.52
N GLY A 129 2.82 2.52 -17.74
CA GLY A 129 2.89 3.48 -18.84
C GLY A 129 1.94 4.69 -18.73
N VAL A 130 1.08 4.75 -17.70
CA VAL A 130 0.01 5.76 -17.58
C VAL A 130 0.23 6.70 -16.40
N ASP A 131 0.28 6.18 -15.17
CA ASP A 131 0.30 7.02 -13.97
C ASP A 131 1.16 6.47 -12.82
N GLY A 132 1.19 7.24 -11.74
CA GLY A 132 1.85 6.89 -10.49
C GLY A 132 3.32 6.52 -10.69
N THR A 133 3.81 5.62 -9.86
CA THR A 133 5.22 5.15 -9.91
C THR A 133 5.53 4.30 -11.16
N LEU A 134 4.52 3.87 -11.92
CA LEU A 134 4.67 3.11 -13.16
C LEU A 134 4.54 3.97 -14.42
N LYS A 135 4.32 5.27 -14.32
CA LYS A 135 4.14 6.19 -15.47
C LYS A 135 5.22 6.07 -16.53
N LYS A 136 6.46 5.80 -16.11
CA LYS A 136 7.64 5.72 -16.98
C LYS A 136 8.11 4.29 -17.23
N ARG A 137 7.36 3.28 -16.78
CA ARG A 137 7.69 1.85 -16.93
C ARG A 137 6.67 1.16 -17.83
N MET A 138 7.08 0.10 -18.53
CA MET A 138 6.20 -0.77 -19.31
C MET A 138 5.34 0.03 -20.32
N ARG A 139 6.01 0.82 -21.20
CA ARG A 139 5.35 1.64 -22.21
C ARG A 139 5.31 0.91 -23.55
N GLY A 140 4.14 0.87 -24.17
CA GLY A 140 4.00 0.46 -25.58
C GLY A 140 3.92 -1.05 -25.85
N GLY A 141 3.94 -1.91 -24.81
CA GLY A 141 3.69 -3.35 -24.91
C GLY A 141 2.29 -3.73 -24.42
N TYR A 142 2.00 -5.02 -24.33
CA TYR A 142 0.75 -5.58 -23.83
C TYR A 142 0.49 -5.28 -22.34
N GLU A 143 1.54 -4.95 -21.62
CA GLU A 143 1.52 -4.54 -20.22
C GLU A 143 1.10 -3.08 -20.03
N SER A 144 1.25 -2.23 -21.05
CA SER A 144 0.91 -0.81 -21.00
C SER A 144 -0.59 -0.61 -20.84
N GLY A 145 -1.00 0.14 -19.81
CA GLY A 145 -2.42 0.33 -19.45
C GLY A 145 -3.07 -0.89 -18.80
N ASN A 146 -2.44 -2.05 -18.88
CA ASN A 146 -2.94 -3.33 -18.38
C ASN A 146 -2.45 -3.64 -16.95
N VAL A 147 -1.13 -3.60 -16.71
CA VAL A 147 -0.57 -3.87 -15.39
C VAL A 147 -0.92 -2.77 -14.41
N ARG A 148 -1.51 -3.15 -13.27
CA ARG A 148 -1.82 -2.29 -12.13
C ARG A 148 -1.09 -2.83 -10.91
N ALA A 149 -0.05 -2.15 -10.46
CA ALA A 149 0.81 -2.72 -9.42
C ALA A 149 1.46 -1.66 -8.52
N LYS A 150 1.69 -2.03 -7.26
CA LYS A 150 2.46 -1.27 -6.30
C LYS A 150 3.93 -1.62 -6.43
N THR A 151 4.77 -0.60 -6.46
CA THR A 151 6.23 -0.72 -6.41
C THR A 151 6.73 -0.65 -4.97
N GLY A 152 7.80 -1.38 -4.67
CA GLY A 152 8.60 -1.22 -3.45
C GLY A 152 10.07 -1.08 -3.80
N THR A 153 10.79 -0.23 -3.07
CA THR A 153 12.23 -0.06 -3.26
C THR A 153 12.89 0.36 -1.95
N VAL A 154 13.82 -0.43 -1.50
CA VAL A 154 14.79 -0.07 -0.46
C VAL A 154 16.18 -0.49 -0.95
N THR A 155 17.24 -0.13 -0.22
CA THR A 155 18.60 -0.49 -0.61
C THR A 155 18.73 -2.01 -0.83
N GLY A 156 19.16 -2.39 -2.02
CA GLY A 156 19.36 -3.80 -2.39
C GLY A 156 18.09 -4.59 -2.71
N ILE A 157 16.90 -4.00 -2.59
CA ILE A 157 15.62 -4.69 -2.82
C ILE A 157 14.75 -3.87 -3.77
N SER A 158 14.08 -4.54 -4.71
CA SER A 158 13.06 -3.97 -5.57
C SER A 158 11.90 -4.95 -5.70
N SER A 159 10.67 -4.48 -5.48
CA SER A 159 9.48 -5.30 -5.57
C SER A 159 8.41 -4.70 -6.47
N LEU A 160 7.53 -5.56 -6.97
CA LEU A 160 6.35 -5.21 -7.76
C LEU A 160 5.26 -6.25 -7.49
N ALA A 161 4.09 -5.81 -7.02
CA ALA A 161 2.96 -6.69 -6.76
C ALA A 161 1.65 -6.06 -7.22
N GLY A 162 0.77 -6.83 -7.84
CA GLY A 162 -0.49 -6.32 -8.37
C GLY A 162 -1.21 -7.28 -9.29
N TYR A 163 -1.91 -6.71 -10.27
CA TYR A 163 -2.77 -7.41 -11.21
C TYR A 163 -2.40 -7.11 -12.65
N CYS A 164 -2.64 -8.07 -13.54
CA CYS A 164 -2.67 -7.87 -14.98
C CYS A 164 -3.66 -8.83 -15.63
N LYS A 165 -4.11 -8.49 -16.84
CA LYS A 165 -4.93 -9.37 -17.65
C LYS A 165 -4.04 -10.06 -18.69
N SER A 166 -4.08 -11.38 -18.72
CA SER A 166 -3.37 -12.16 -19.73
C SER A 166 -4.06 -12.05 -21.10
N SER A 167 -3.37 -12.44 -22.18
CA SER A 167 -3.90 -12.39 -23.55
C SER A 167 -5.18 -13.19 -23.76
N ASN A 168 -5.38 -14.28 -23.01
CA ASN A 168 -6.59 -15.09 -23.06
C ASN A 168 -7.73 -14.55 -22.16
N GLY A 169 -7.55 -13.36 -21.57
CA GLY A 169 -8.57 -12.65 -20.82
C GLY A 169 -8.64 -12.98 -19.33
N HIS A 170 -7.82 -13.90 -18.82
CA HIS A 170 -7.78 -14.20 -17.38
C HIS A 170 -7.12 -13.09 -16.57
N MET A 171 -7.70 -12.79 -15.41
CA MET A 171 -7.07 -11.91 -14.44
C MET A 171 -6.01 -12.67 -13.64
N LEU A 172 -4.81 -12.14 -13.64
CA LEU A 172 -3.68 -12.67 -12.88
C LEU A 172 -3.35 -11.72 -11.73
N CYS A 173 -3.01 -12.27 -10.56
CA CYS A 173 -2.32 -11.53 -9.51
C CYS A 173 -0.90 -12.06 -9.38
N PHE A 174 0.04 -11.15 -9.17
CA PHE A 174 1.46 -11.48 -9.10
C PHE A 174 2.19 -10.69 -8.01
N SER A 175 3.28 -11.27 -7.53
CA SER A 175 4.26 -10.58 -6.68
C SER A 175 5.68 -11.00 -7.07
N ILE A 176 6.56 -10.02 -7.18
CA ILE A 176 7.97 -10.20 -7.51
C ILE A 176 8.80 -9.42 -6.49
N ILE A 177 9.64 -10.11 -5.72
CA ILE A 177 10.58 -9.50 -4.77
C ILE A 177 12.00 -9.89 -5.20
N ASN A 178 12.75 -8.90 -5.69
CA ASN A 178 14.15 -9.06 -6.05
C ASN A 178 15.02 -8.54 -4.89
N GLN A 179 15.94 -9.38 -4.39
CA GLN A 179 16.86 -9.05 -3.29
C GLN A 179 18.32 -9.19 -3.75
N GLY A 180 19.23 -8.62 -2.97
CA GLY A 180 20.67 -8.68 -3.27
C GLY A 180 21.05 -7.89 -4.50
N LEU A 181 20.32 -6.84 -4.84
CA LEU A 181 20.55 -6.03 -6.02
C LEU A 181 21.63 -4.98 -5.77
N LEU A 182 22.71 -5.00 -6.56
CA LEU A 182 23.67 -3.91 -6.58
C LEU A 182 23.04 -2.62 -7.14
N HIS A 183 22.16 -2.77 -8.14
CA HIS A 183 21.45 -1.65 -8.76
C HIS A 183 19.96 -1.97 -8.89
N GLY A 184 19.08 -1.19 -8.27
CA GLY A 184 17.63 -1.36 -8.31
C GLY A 184 17.03 -1.32 -9.74
N ARG A 185 17.71 -0.68 -10.71
CA ARG A 185 17.29 -0.70 -12.13
C ARG A 185 17.23 -2.12 -12.71
N ASN A 186 18.12 -3.03 -12.29
CA ASN A 186 18.16 -4.40 -12.78
C ASN A 186 16.91 -5.18 -12.30
N GLY A 187 16.50 -5.00 -11.04
CA GLY A 187 15.27 -5.57 -10.53
C GLY A 187 14.05 -5.06 -11.28
N ARG A 188 13.96 -3.74 -11.51
CA ARG A 188 12.85 -3.16 -12.28
C ARG A 188 12.80 -3.69 -13.72
N ALA A 189 13.93 -3.79 -14.41
CA ALA A 189 14.00 -4.33 -15.76
C ALA A 189 13.58 -5.82 -15.82
N PHE A 190 13.91 -6.61 -14.80
CA PHE A 190 13.43 -7.98 -14.67
C PHE A 190 11.92 -8.03 -14.47
N GLN A 191 11.38 -7.23 -13.54
CA GLN A 191 9.94 -7.14 -13.27
C GLN A 191 9.16 -6.75 -14.53
N ASP A 192 9.65 -5.76 -15.30
CA ASP A 192 9.00 -5.31 -16.53
C ASP A 192 8.93 -6.44 -17.57
N ARG A 193 10.02 -7.21 -17.76
CA ARG A 193 10.02 -8.38 -18.66
C ARG A 193 9.06 -9.47 -18.21
N VAL A 194 8.98 -9.76 -16.91
CA VAL A 194 8.00 -10.73 -16.39
C VAL A 194 6.59 -10.27 -16.68
N CYS A 195 6.27 -8.99 -16.44
CA CYS A 195 4.94 -8.43 -16.76
C CYS A 195 4.64 -8.50 -18.26
N THR A 196 5.63 -8.25 -19.13
CA THR A 196 5.47 -8.43 -20.58
C THR A 196 5.04 -9.86 -20.92
N VAL A 197 5.75 -10.87 -20.38
CA VAL A 197 5.42 -12.29 -20.60
C VAL A 197 4.02 -12.64 -20.09
N LEU A 198 3.64 -12.15 -18.90
CA LEU A 198 2.30 -12.40 -18.32
C LEU A 198 1.16 -11.82 -19.16
N CYS A 199 1.41 -10.73 -19.88
CA CYS A 199 0.42 -10.02 -20.68
C CYS A 199 0.42 -10.42 -22.16
N SER A 200 1.52 -10.99 -22.68
CA SER A 200 1.71 -11.31 -24.09
C SER A 200 0.89 -12.55 -24.53
N PRO A 201 0.49 -12.62 -25.80
CA PRO A 201 0.04 -13.88 -26.38
C PRO A 201 1.15 -14.94 -26.34
N ASN A 202 0.80 -16.17 -26.05
CA ASN A 202 1.68 -17.33 -26.20
C ASN A 202 1.90 -17.63 -27.69
#